data_b67e25c40c2ea73d399d751082fa891a
#
_entry.id   b67e25c40c2ea73d399d751082fa891a
#
_cell.length_a   1.000
_cell.length_b   1.000
_cell.length_c   1.000
_cell.angle_alpha   90.00
_cell.angle_beta   90.00
_cell.angle_gamma   90.00
#
_symmetry.space_group_name_H-M   'P 1'
#
loop_
_entity.id
_entity.type
_entity.pdbx_description
1 polymer ?
#
loop_
_entity_poly.entity_id
_entity_poly.type
_entity_poly.pdbx_seq_one_letter_code
_entity_poly.pdbx_strand_id
1 'polypeptide(L)'
;MKSFADKSMPTILMSAILILAMAFLFGCSEDDVTEPAVPDDTTDDTDFEATDWTTETHSKDADPNFDEVFEDHTVKRIDFVITAERWQTMLDDMTELYGEFGTGGGQPSSFDEDPVFVPAEVFYDGIEWYRVGLRFKGNSSLVSTWQRGILKLSFKLDFDEFEDTYPQIENQRFYGFKKLSLKNNFDDQSMLREKVAGDVFRDSGLAGSHTAFYTLYVDHGEGPVYFGVYTMVEEVDDTVLETQFDDDDGNLYKPDGVGASLVEGTFTEGVFVKKSNEDDSDWSDILDLFDALHDDTRTTDAASWRTSLDAVFDTEVFLEYLAVNTVIQNWDTYGLMTHNYYLYNDPDTGKLTWINWDNNEALQEGKQGGSLALDFADLDSGQWPLIEYLYADEVYRARYDAFLAEVIDGPFDTGTIQATYAAYESLIEPYATSEIAGHTFLNGSGDFQMAISELNQHASERASAVDSYLD
;
A
#
# COMPACT_ATOMS: atom_id res chain seq x y z
N MET A 1 13.36 7.77 -78.58
CA MET A 1 11.89 7.91 -78.47
C MET A 1 11.43 7.21 -77.25
N LYS A 2 10.89 7.98 -76.28
CA LYS A 2 9.93 7.62 -75.21
C LYS A 2 10.27 6.44 -74.25
N SER A 3 10.16 6.40 -72.98
CA SER A 3 9.39 7.25 -72.02
C SER A 3 9.87 6.87 -70.62
N PHE A 4 9.98 7.82 -69.75
CA PHE A 4 10.16 7.68 -68.30
C PHE A 4 8.99 6.92 -67.66
N ALA A 5 9.26 6.00 -66.76
CA ALA A 5 8.30 5.52 -65.76
C ALA A 5 8.91 5.64 -64.40
N ASP A 6 8.30 6.51 -63.68
CA ASP A 6 8.47 6.87 -62.27
C ASP A 6 8.28 5.67 -61.35
N LYS A 7 9.23 5.43 -60.43
CA LYS A 7 9.05 4.52 -59.32
C LYS A 7 9.00 5.31 -58.03
N SER A 8 7.82 5.58 -57.57
CA SER A 8 7.55 6.07 -56.23
C SER A 8 8.01 5.08 -55.15
N MET A 9 8.93 5.52 -54.29
CA MET A 9 9.26 4.87 -53.02
C MET A 9 8.10 5.05 -52.04
N PRO A 10 7.78 4.07 -51.20
CA PRO A 10 6.89 4.27 -50.06
C PRO A 10 7.65 4.96 -48.92
N THR A 11 7.08 6.05 -48.47
CA THR A 11 7.51 6.81 -47.29
C THR A 11 7.26 5.95 -46.06
N ILE A 12 8.32 5.56 -45.38
CA ILE A 12 8.24 4.98 -44.03
C ILE A 12 7.98 6.13 -43.06
N LEU A 13 6.81 6.11 -42.47
CA LEU A 13 6.41 7.02 -41.40
C LEU A 13 7.12 6.57 -40.12
N MET A 14 8.23 7.20 -39.79
CA MET A 14 8.82 7.11 -38.44
C MET A 14 7.95 7.96 -37.51
N SER A 15 7.19 7.31 -36.68
CA SER A 15 6.57 7.96 -35.51
C SER A 15 7.67 8.23 -34.48
N ALA A 16 8.14 9.46 -34.42
CA ALA A 16 8.95 9.92 -33.32
C ALA A 16 8.05 10.08 -32.09
N ILE A 17 8.23 9.22 -31.10
CA ILE A 17 7.68 9.39 -29.77
C ILE A 17 8.47 10.52 -29.12
N LEU A 18 7.86 11.68 -29.00
CA LEU A 18 8.41 12.82 -28.29
C LEU A 18 8.17 12.58 -26.81
N ILE A 19 9.20 12.11 -26.12
CA ILE A 19 9.22 12.11 -24.64
C ILE A 19 9.35 13.57 -24.23
N LEU A 20 8.24 14.16 -23.78
CA LEU A 20 8.21 15.50 -23.20
C LEU A 20 8.64 15.38 -21.73
N ALA A 21 9.95 15.54 -21.48
CA ALA A 21 10.42 15.76 -20.13
C ALA A 21 9.92 17.14 -19.67
N MET A 22 8.85 17.20 -18.91
CA MET A 22 8.44 18.39 -18.18
C MET A 22 9.31 18.48 -16.93
N ALA A 23 10.34 19.36 -16.99
CA ALA A 23 11.00 19.83 -15.79
C ALA A 23 10.03 20.76 -15.05
N PHE A 24 9.44 20.29 -13.97
CA PHE A 24 8.72 21.14 -13.02
C PHE A 24 9.76 21.88 -12.17
N LEU A 25 9.84 23.18 -12.33
CA LEU A 25 10.50 24.07 -11.38
C LEU A 25 9.54 24.25 -10.20
N PHE A 26 9.79 23.53 -9.12
CA PHE A 26 9.11 23.79 -7.85
C PHE A 26 9.61 25.10 -7.28
N GLY A 27 8.73 26.09 -7.25
CA GLY A 27 8.88 27.24 -6.38
C GLY A 27 8.34 26.85 -5.02
N CYS A 28 9.19 26.79 -4.01
CA CYS A 28 8.74 26.77 -2.63
C CYS A 28 7.91 28.03 -2.37
N SER A 29 6.60 27.88 -2.20
CA SER A 29 5.82 28.75 -1.35
C SER A 29 5.68 28.02 -0.01
N GLU A 30 6.08 28.66 1.07
CA GLU A 30 5.62 28.34 2.41
C GLU A 30 4.12 28.63 2.40
N ASP A 31 3.32 27.66 1.99
CA ASP A 31 1.90 27.68 2.23
C ASP A 31 1.70 27.02 3.58
N ASP A 32 1.23 27.81 4.55
CA ASP A 32 0.57 27.35 5.76
C ASP A 32 -0.35 26.20 5.32
N VAL A 33 -0.05 24.99 5.75
CA VAL A 33 -0.97 23.85 5.64
C VAL A 33 -2.12 24.21 6.59
N THR A 34 -3.11 24.91 6.04
CA THR A 34 -4.38 25.06 6.75
C THR A 34 -4.97 23.67 6.84
N GLU A 35 -5.00 23.11 8.06
CA GLU A 35 -5.78 21.92 8.38
C GLU A 35 -7.16 22.08 7.71
N PRO A 36 -7.65 21.05 6.97
CA PRO A 36 -8.96 21.11 6.37
C PRO A 36 -9.98 21.46 7.46
N ALA A 37 -10.74 22.53 7.25
CA ALA A 37 -11.72 22.98 8.23
C ALA A 37 -12.71 21.85 8.50
N VAL A 38 -12.84 21.45 9.77
CA VAL A 38 -13.90 20.53 10.21
C VAL A 38 -15.22 21.08 9.68
N PRO A 39 -16.03 20.28 8.96
CA PRO A 39 -17.33 20.74 8.48
C PRO A 39 -18.16 21.28 9.65
N ASP A 40 -18.72 22.49 9.49
CA ASP A 40 -19.58 23.11 10.50
C ASP A 40 -20.90 22.33 10.57
N ASP A 41 -20.91 21.27 11.40
CA ASP A 41 -22.11 20.50 11.68
C ASP A 41 -23.00 21.33 12.60
N THR A 42 -24.04 21.93 12.03
CA THR A 42 -24.98 22.82 12.74
C THR A 42 -25.87 22.11 13.74
N THR A 43 -25.80 20.78 13.85
CA THR A 43 -26.37 20.04 14.97
C THR A 43 -25.37 20.07 16.12
N ASP A 44 -25.79 20.56 17.28
CA ASP A 44 -25.03 20.58 18.55
C ASP A 44 -24.86 19.11 19.03
N ASP A 45 -23.93 18.40 18.42
CA ASP A 45 -23.70 16.95 18.55
C ASP A 45 -22.46 16.64 19.43
N THR A 46 -22.02 17.66 20.17
CA THR A 46 -20.87 17.55 21.07
C THR A 46 -21.18 16.89 22.41
N ASP A 47 -22.47 16.67 22.72
CA ASP A 47 -22.93 16.11 24.00
C ASP A 47 -23.49 14.69 23.79
N PHE A 48 -22.61 13.71 23.78
CA PHE A 48 -22.97 12.29 23.75
C PHE A 48 -22.27 11.53 24.88
N GLU A 49 -22.83 10.38 25.29
CA GLU A 49 -22.25 9.48 26.27
C GLU A 49 -21.66 8.26 25.56
N ALA A 50 -20.36 8.04 25.69
CA ALA A 50 -19.67 6.85 25.15
C ALA A 50 -19.96 5.63 26.05
N THR A 51 -21.15 5.05 25.90
CA THR A 51 -21.67 4.01 26.81
C THR A 51 -21.01 2.65 26.62
N ASP A 52 -20.45 2.37 25.42
CA ASP A 52 -19.80 1.11 25.08
C ASP A 52 -18.31 1.11 25.38
N TRP A 53 -17.79 2.24 25.85
CA TRP A 53 -16.39 2.42 26.13
C TRP A 53 -15.89 1.49 27.24
N THR A 54 -14.93 0.64 26.90
CA THR A 54 -14.13 -0.12 27.87
C THR A 54 -12.64 0.11 27.61
N THR A 55 -11.79 -0.16 28.59
CA THR A 55 -10.33 -0.08 28.38
C THR A 55 -9.88 -1.04 27.26
N GLU A 56 -10.42 -2.24 27.20
CA GLU A 56 -10.02 -3.27 26.24
C GLU A 56 -10.39 -2.93 24.79
N THR A 57 -11.51 -2.22 24.60
CA THR A 57 -12.04 -1.96 23.26
C THR A 57 -11.65 -0.59 22.72
N HIS A 58 -11.59 0.45 23.59
CA HIS A 58 -11.51 1.83 23.15
C HIS A 58 -10.27 2.61 23.63
N SER A 59 -9.58 2.14 24.69
CA SER A 59 -8.49 2.92 25.27
C SER A 59 -7.15 2.67 24.59
N LYS A 60 -6.31 3.70 24.54
CA LYS A 60 -4.90 3.56 24.16
C LYS A 60 -4.08 2.73 25.17
N ASP A 61 -4.63 2.49 26.38
CA ASP A 61 -3.95 1.68 27.40
C ASP A 61 -4.13 0.16 27.15
N ALA A 62 -4.89 -0.23 26.12
CA ALA A 62 -5.02 -1.63 25.70
C ALA A 62 -3.93 -1.98 24.69
N ASP A 63 -3.27 -3.13 24.88
CA ASP A 63 -2.39 -3.69 23.85
C ASP A 63 -3.20 -4.01 22.57
N PRO A 64 -2.61 -3.89 21.36
CA PRO A 64 -3.29 -4.24 20.12
C PRO A 64 -3.76 -5.70 20.10
N ASN A 65 -5.07 -5.90 19.91
CA ASN A 65 -5.68 -7.23 19.91
C ASN A 65 -5.76 -7.79 18.48
N PHE A 66 -4.66 -8.37 18.00
CA PHE A 66 -4.57 -8.95 16.66
C PHE A 66 -5.52 -10.13 16.47
N ASP A 67 -5.75 -10.95 17.50
CA ASP A 67 -6.67 -12.09 17.43
C ASP A 67 -8.12 -11.62 17.21
N GLU A 68 -8.48 -10.44 17.72
CA GLU A 68 -9.81 -9.86 17.49
C GLU A 68 -9.91 -9.19 16.14
N VAL A 69 -8.93 -8.38 15.75
CA VAL A 69 -9.03 -7.53 14.56
C VAL A 69 -8.60 -8.26 13.29
N PHE A 70 -7.57 -9.12 13.36
CA PHE A 70 -6.92 -9.73 12.20
C PHE A 70 -6.99 -11.27 12.15
N GLU A 71 -7.92 -11.88 12.89
CA GLU A 71 -8.18 -13.33 12.83
C GLU A 71 -8.61 -13.75 11.40
N ASP A 72 -8.08 -14.86 10.90
CA ASP A 72 -8.14 -15.27 9.49
C ASP A 72 -9.25 -16.29 9.13
N HIS A 73 -9.98 -16.79 10.12
CA HIS A 73 -10.91 -17.91 9.89
C HIS A 73 -12.38 -17.46 9.73
N THR A 74 -12.65 -16.16 9.90
CA THR A 74 -13.98 -15.58 9.74
C THR A 74 -13.93 -14.32 8.89
N VAL A 75 -15.02 -14.04 8.15
CA VAL A 75 -15.24 -12.74 7.56
C VAL A 75 -15.97 -11.87 8.55
N LYS A 76 -15.33 -10.85 9.07
CA LYS A 76 -15.90 -9.94 10.05
C LYS A 76 -16.83 -8.92 9.40
N ARG A 77 -17.75 -8.37 10.16
CA ARG A 77 -18.63 -7.30 9.69
C ARG A 77 -18.33 -6.00 10.43
N ILE A 78 -18.19 -4.93 9.68
CA ILE A 78 -18.09 -3.57 10.19
C ILE A 78 -19.17 -2.70 9.54
N ASP A 79 -19.82 -1.87 10.33
CA ASP A 79 -20.86 -0.96 9.87
C ASP A 79 -20.46 0.49 10.15
N PHE A 80 -20.58 1.36 9.15
CA PHE A 80 -20.43 2.80 9.29
C PHE A 80 -21.79 3.47 9.28
N VAL A 81 -22.06 4.30 10.27
CA VAL A 81 -23.25 5.16 10.30
C VAL A 81 -22.80 6.61 10.19
N ILE A 82 -23.20 7.24 9.09
CA ILE A 82 -22.76 8.58 8.71
C ILE A 82 -24.01 9.42 8.47
N THR A 83 -24.08 10.64 9.00
CA THR A 83 -25.23 11.51 8.69
C THR A 83 -25.28 11.80 7.18
N ALA A 84 -26.46 11.99 6.64
CA ALA A 84 -26.63 12.30 5.22
C ALA A 84 -25.85 13.56 4.79
N GLU A 85 -25.69 14.53 5.71
CA GLU A 85 -24.92 15.76 5.48
C GLU A 85 -23.41 15.48 5.39
N ARG A 86 -22.85 14.71 6.34
CA ARG A 86 -21.44 14.31 6.32
C ARG A 86 -21.10 13.44 5.11
N TRP A 87 -22.00 12.52 4.76
CA TRP A 87 -21.84 11.73 3.55
C TRP A 87 -21.82 12.60 2.29
N GLN A 88 -22.72 13.59 2.20
CA GLN A 88 -22.72 14.54 1.10
C GLN A 88 -21.43 15.37 1.06
N THR A 89 -20.91 15.79 2.21
CA THR A 89 -19.60 16.48 2.31
C THR A 89 -18.48 15.65 1.69
N MET A 90 -18.39 14.35 2.00
CA MET A 90 -17.40 13.46 1.38
C MET A 90 -17.56 13.37 -0.15
N LEU A 91 -18.80 13.30 -0.65
CA LEU A 91 -19.06 13.23 -2.11
C LEU A 91 -18.77 14.55 -2.83
N ASP A 92 -19.06 15.67 -2.19
CA ASP A 92 -18.80 17.01 -2.73
C ASP A 92 -17.29 17.25 -2.82
N ASP A 93 -16.54 16.88 -1.78
CA ASP A 93 -15.08 16.91 -1.74
C ASP A 93 -14.47 16.06 -2.88
N MET A 94 -14.92 14.82 -3.03
CA MET A 94 -14.49 13.94 -4.14
C MET A 94 -14.82 14.55 -5.51
N THR A 95 -15.94 15.27 -5.61
CA THR A 95 -16.32 15.97 -6.85
C THR A 95 -15.39 17.17 -7.11
N GLU A 96 -15.00 17.89 -6.05
CA GLU A 96 -14.04 19.00 -6.16
C GLU A 96 -12.65 18.50 -6.58
N LEU A 97 -12.16 17.44 -5.94
CA LEU A 97 -10.84 16.87 -6.22
C LEU A 97 -10.76 16.16 -7.58
N TYR A 98 -11.76 15.36 -7.94
CA TYR A 98 -11.66 14.39 -9.04
C TYR A 98 -12.74 14.52 -10.11
N GLY A 99 -13.65 15.50 -10.00
CA GLY A 99 -14.77 15.73 -10.92
C GLY A 99 -15.98 14.86 -10.62
N GLU A 100 -17.03 15.03 -11.41
CA GLU A 100 -18.33 14.37 -11.22
C GLU A 100 -18.23 12.84 -11.23
N PHE A 101 -18.93 12.20 -10.29
CA PHE A 101 -18.99 10.75 -10.16
C PHE A 101 -19.48 10.06 -11.43
N GLY A 102 -18.77 9.02 -11.88
CA GLY A 102 -19.20 8.18 -13.02
C GLY A 102 -19.08 8.82 -14.41
N THR A 103 -18.39 9.94 -14.53
CA THR A 103 -18.30 10.67 -15.82
C THR A 103 -17.16 10.22 -16.72
N GLY A 104 -16.33 9.27 -16.27
CA GLY A 104 -15.17 8.82 -17.05
C GLY A 104 -14.12 9.93 -17.26
N GLY A 105 -14.01 10.82 -16.30
CA GLY A 105 -13.38 12.13 -16.35
C GLY A 105 -11.92 12.20 -16.80
N GLY A 106 -11.37 13.42 -16.80
CA GLY A 106 -9.97 13.70 -17.10
C GLY A 106 -9.04 13.32 -15.94
N GLN A 107 -7.74 13.41 -16.20
CA GLN A 107 -6.74 13.31 -15.12
C GLN A 107 -6.99 14.40 -14.07
N PRO A 108 -6.94 14.09 -12.77
CA PRO A 108 -7.01 15.10 -11.73
C PRO A 108 -5.89 16.12 -11.89
N SER A 109 -6.09 17.31 -11.34
CA SER A 109 -5.12 18.40 -11.42
C SER A 109 -3.87 18.14 -10.57
N SER A 110 -4.00 17.40 -9.48
CA SER A 110 -2.93 16.85 -8.65
C SER A 110 -3.43 15.58 -7.95
N PHE A 111 -2.50 14.80 -7.38
CA PHE A 111 -2.78 13.68 -6.49
C PHE A 111 -2.29 13.99 -5.06
N ASP A 112 -2.01 15.26 -4.78
CA ASP A 112 -1.32 15.68 -3.56
C ASP A 112 -2.27 16.01 -2.40
N GLU A 113 -3.59 16.01 -2.66
CA GLU A 113 -4.60 16.29 -1.63
C GLU A 113 -5.35 15.01 -1.26
N ASP A 114 -5.35 14.69 0.02
CA ASP A 114 -6.15 13.62 0.61
C ASP A 114 -7.62 14.07 0.75
N PRO A 115 -8.62 13.20 0.52
CA PRO A 115 -10.02 13.51 0.80
C PRO A 115 -10.28 13.88 2.25
N VAL A 116 -11.29 14.72 2.48
CA VAL A 116 -11.66 15.24 3.79
C VAL A 116 -12.08 14.13 4.75
N PHE A 117 -11.65 14.24 6.03
CA PHE A 117 -12.20 13.45 7.12
C PHE A 117 -13.56 13.98 7.57
N VAL A 118 -14.49 13.07 7.84
CA VAL A 118 -15.74 13.37 8.52
C VAL A 118 -15.92 12.45 9.74
N PRO A 119 -16.55 12.90 10.83
CA PRO A 119 -16.85 12.02 11.94
C PRO A 119 -17.99 11.06 11.59
N ALA A 120 -17.81 9.78 11.94
CA ALA A 120 -18.79 8.71 11.74
C ALA A 120 -18.86 7.82 12.98
N GLU A 121 -19.99 7.12 13.15
CA GLU A 121 -20.11 6.05 14.13
C GLU A 121 -19.68 4.74 13.45
N VAL A 122 -18.85 3.97 14.11
CA VAL A 122 -18.40 2.66 13.64
C VAL A 122 -18.91 1.59 14.58
N PHE A 123 -19.59 0.58 14.02
CA PHE A 123 -20.09 -0.54 14.80
C PHE A 123 -19.38 -1.83 14.41
N TYR A 124 -18.96 -2.58 15.41
CA TYR A 124 -18.37 -3.89 15.27
C TYR A 124 -18.81 -4.80 16.42
N ASP A 125 -19.33 -5.98 16.11
CA ASP A 125 -19.89 -6.95 17.07
C ASP A 125 -20.86 -6.34 18.10
N GLY A 126 -21.64 -5.34 17.67
CA GLY A 126 -22.63 -4.65 18.50
C GLY A 126 -22.05 -3.60 19.46
N ILE A 127 -20.77 -3.32 19.37
CA ILE A 127 -20.06 -2.23 20.11
C ILE A 127 -19.94 -1.04 19.18
N GLU A 128 -20.12 0.18 19.72
CA GLU A 128 -20.05 1.44 19.01
C GLU A 128 -18.75 2.18 19.32
N TRP A 129 -17.99 2.56 18.26
CA TRP A 129 -16.91 3.56 18.32
C TRP A 129 -17.44 4.88 17.81
N TYR A 130 -17.17 5.93 18.57
CA TYR A 130 -17.81 7.23 18.44
C TYR A 130 -16.96 8.19 17.64
N ARG A 131 -17.56 8.99 16.76
CA ARG A 131 -16.91 10.11 16.04
C ARG A 131 -15.57 9.74 15.41
N VAL A 132 -15.47 8.51 14.92
CA VAL A 132 -14.28 8.03 14.21
C VAL A 132 -14.04 8.87 12.98
N GLY A 133 -12.82 9.33 12.78
CA GLY A 133 -12.43 10.00 11.54
C GLY A 133 -12.50 9.02 10.38
N LEU A 134 -13.37 9.32 9.42
CA LEU A 134 -13.56 8.51 8.23
C LEU A 134 -13.34 9.34 6.98
N ARG A 135 -12.49 8.88 6.06
CA ARG A 135 -12.32 9.48 4.74
C ARG A 135 -12.13 8.43 3.66
N PHE A 136 -12.39 8.81 2.41
CA PHE A 136 -11.93 7.99 1.29
C PHE A 136 -10.39 8.02 1.20
N LYS A 137 -9.80 6.94 0.72
CA LYS A 137 -8.35 6.85 0.56
C LYS A 137 -7.95 6.17 -0.75
N GLY A 138 -6.71 6.40 -1.11
CA GLY A 138 -6.08 5.84 -2.30
C GLY A 138 -5.75 6.95 -3.29
N ASN A 139 -4.91 6.62 -4.25
CA ASN A 139 -4.48 7.51 -5.31
C ASN A 139 -5.16 7.11 -6.63
N SER A 140 -4.45 6.45 -7.54
CA SER A 140 -4.98 6.03 -8.84
C SER A 140 -6.20 5.10 -8.72
N SER A 141 -6.23 4.23 -7.71
CA SER A 141 -7.36 3.35 -7.41
C SER A 141 -8.62 4.13 -7.02
N LEU A 142 -8.48 5.15 -6.17
CA LEU A 142 -9.59 6.00 -5.74
C LEU A 142 -10.19 6.76 -6.93
N VAL A 143 -9.34 7.48 -7.67
CA VAL A 143 -9.76 8.26 -8.83
C VAL A 143 -10.41 7.38 -9.90
N SER A 144 -9.78 6.24 -10.23
CA SER A 144 -10.30 5.33 -11.25
C SER A 144 -11.66 4.75 -10.87
N THR A 145 -11.84 4.39 -9.59
CA THR A 145 -13.10 3.84 -9.09
C THR A 145 -14.21 4.89 -9.10
N TRP A 146 -13.92 6.11 -8.62
CA TRP A 146 -14.83 7.25 -8.64
C TRP A 146 -15.29 7.59 -10.05
N GLN A 147 -14.36 7.73 -11.00
CA GLN A 147 -14.64 8.05 -12.40
C GLN A 147 -15.43 6.94 -13.13
N ARG A 148 -15.29 5.68 -12.69
CA ARG A 148 -16.06 4.54 -13.21
C ARG A 148 -17.48 4.48 -12.63
N GLY A 149 -17.84 5.31 -11.66
CA GLY A 149 -19.13 5.32 -11.01
C GLY A 149 -19.35 4.12 -10.08
N ILE A 150 -18.30 3.67 -9.41
CA ILE A 150 -18.34 2.59 -8.45
C ILE A 150 -18.10 3.18 -7.05
N LEU A 151 -19.04 2.99 -6.11
CA LEU A 151 -18.93 3.50 -4.74
C LEU A 151 -18.17 2.58 -3.79
N LYS A 152 -17.70 1.43 -4.26
CA LYS A 152 -16.78 0.58 -3.50
C LYS A 152 -15.39 1.25 -3.44
N LEU A 153 -15.27 2.32 -2.66
CA LEU A 153 -14.05 3.09 -2.44
C LEU A 153 -13.33 2.57 -1.19
N SER A 154 -12.02 2.72 -1.14
CA SER A 154 -11.26 2.42 0.08
C SER A 154 -11.48 3.52 1.12
N PHE A 155 -11.42 3.14 2.41
CA PHE A 155 -11.58 4.04 3.54
C PHE A 155 -10.34 4.02 4.44
N LYS A 156 -10.03 5.18 5.01
CA LYS A 156 -9.13 5.32 6.16
C LYS A 156 -9.97 5.63 7.39
N LEU A 157 -9.67 4.91 8.47
CA LEU A 157 -10.22 5.14 9.80
C LEU A 157 -9.10 5.71 10.66
N ASP A 158 -9.41 6.77 11.39
CA ASP A 158 -8.57 7.33 12.46
C ASP A 158 -9.45 7.50 13.69
N PHE A 159 -9.17 6.74 14.73
CA PHE A 159 -10.11 6.59 15.84
C PHE A 159 -10.08 7.76 16.81
N ASP A 160 -9.06 8.60 16.80
CA ASP A 160 -8.94 9.81 17.62
C ASP A 160 -8.79 11.11 16.79
N GLU A 161 -9.05 11.08 15.48
CA GLU A 161 -8.94 12.23 14.57
C GLU A 161 -9.65 13.49 15.09
N PHE A 162 -10.81 13.31 15.72
CA PHE A 162 -11.65 14.40 16.20
C PHE A 162 -11.63 14.59 17.71
N GLU A 163 -10.60 14.09 18.42
CA GLU A 163 -10.53 14.18 19.89
C GLU A 163 -10.50 15.64 20.42
N ASP A 164 -9.90 16.56 19.68
CA ASP A 164 -9.91 17.99 20.02
C ASP A 164 -11.32 18.60 19.97
N THR A 165 -12.18 18.09 19.10
CA THR A 165 -13.59 18.54 18.97
C THR A 165 -14.50 17.79 19.93
N TYR A 166 -14.24 16.51 20.13
CA TYR A 166 -15.02 15.60 20.96
C TYR A 166 -14.15 14.97 22.06
N PRO A 167 -13.92 15.66 23.19
CA PRO A 167 -13.05 15.15 24.26
C PRO A 167 -13.49 13.80 24.87
N GLN A 168 -14.72 13.35 24.59
CA GLN A 168 -15.22 12.03 25.00
C GLN A 168 -14.49 10.87 24.33
N ILE A 169 -13.84 11.12 23.19
CA ILE A 169 -13.07 10.13 22.43
C ILE A 169 -11.55 10.33 22.56
N GLU A 170 -11.10 11.08 23.57
CA GLU A 170 -9.67 11.31 23.78
C GLU A 170 -8.88 10.00 23.78
N ASN A 171 -7.93 9.88 22.85
CA ASN A 171 -7.12 8.68 22.63
C ASN A 171 -7.96 7.41 22.36
N GLN A 172 -9.06 7.52 21.61
CA GLN A 172 -9.85 6.35 21.22
C GLN A 172 -9.04 5.42 20.31
N ARG A 173 -9.22 4.12 20.51
CA ARG A 173 -8.59 3.04 19.71
C ARG A 173 -9.64 2.00 19.32
N PHE A 174 -9.38 1.26 18.29
CA PHE A 174 -10.12 0.06 17.93
C PHE A 174 -9.32 -1.15 18.40
N TYR A 175 -9.66 -1.67 19.59
CA TYR A 175 -8.91 -2.77 20.19
C TYR A 175 -7.38 -2.53 20.21
N GLY A 176 -6.96 -1.35 20.57
CA GLY A 176 -5.56 -0.91 20.61
C GLY A 176 -5.05 -0.25 19.32
N PHE A 177 -5.74 -0.38 18.20
CA PHE A 177 -5.33 0.22 16.92
C PHE A 177 -5.82 1.67 16.79
N LYS A 178 -4.91 2.59 16.49
CA LYS A 178 -5.21 4.00 16.25
C LYS A 178 -5.82 4.22 14.86
N LYS A 179 -5.19 3.64 13.85
CA LYS A 179 -5.53 3.81 12.43
C LYS A 179 -5.64 2.48 11.73
N LEU A 180 -6.65 2.36 10.90
CA LEU A 180 -6.86 1.19 10.05
C LEU A 180 -7.26 1.63 8.64
N SER A 181 -6.94 0.78 7.66
CA SER A 181 -7.40 0.95 6.29
C SER A 181 -8.34 -0.16 5.88
N LEU A 182 -9.48 0.19 5.26
CA LEU A 182 -10.32 -0.75 4.54
C LEU A 182 -10.05 -0.59 3.05
N LYS A 183 -9.29 -1.52 2.47
CA LYS A 183 -8.97 -1.54 1.03
C LYS A 183 -10.08 -2.25 0.25
N ASN A 184 -10.52 -1.62 -0.82
CA ASN A 184 -11.66 -2.04 -1.63
C ASN A 184 -11.38 -3.18 -2.62
N ASN A 185 -10.18 -3.75 -2.61
CA ASN A 185 -9.71 -4.77 -3.57
C ASN A 185 -9.81 -4.28 -5.03
N PHE A 186 -9.41 -3.03 -5.27
CA PHE A 186 -9.38 -2.44 -6.61
C PHE A 186 -8.55 -3.30 -7.57
N ASP A 187 -9.10 -3.55 -8.76
CA ASP A 187 -8.47 -4.30 -9.84
C ASP A 187 -8.08 -5.75 -9.48
N ASP A 188 -8.65 -6.28 -8.40
CA ASP A 188 -8.49 -7.66 -7.94
C ASP A 188 -9.86 -8.36 -7.85
N GLN A 189 -10.19 -9.13 -8.89
CA GLN A 189 -11.44 -9.90 -8.92
C GLN A 189 -11.42 -11.12 -7.99
N SER A 190 -10.26 -11.54 -7.52
CA SER A 190 -10.11 -12.58 -6.50
C SER A 190 -10.37 -12.05 -5.09
N MET A 191 -10.15 -10.76 -4.86
CA MET A 191 -10.17 -10.09 -3.55
C MET A 191 -9.18 -10.71 -2.54
N LEU A 192 -8.15 -11.44 -3.02
CA LEU A 192 -7.19 -12.15 -2.18
C LEU A 192 -5.77 -11.55 -2.21
N ARG A 193 -5.42 -10.74 -3.23
CA ARG A 193 -4.03 -10.38 -3.49
C ARG A 193 -3.39 -9.63 -2.31
N GLU A 194 -4.03 -8.59 -1.79
CA GLU A 194 -3.50 -7.82 -0.66
C GLU A 194 -3.30 -8.70 0.57
N LYS A 195 -4.32 -9.53 0.90
CA LYS A 195 -4.28 -10.44 2.04
C LYS A 195 -3.14 -11.45 1.91
N VAL A 196 -3.12 -12.19 0.80
CA VAL A 196 -2.16 -13.29 0.62
C VAL A 196 -0.74 -12.77 0.44
N ALA A 197 -0.54 -11.67 -0.29
CA ALA A 197 0.79 -11.07 -0.42
C ALA A 197 1.33 -10.59 0.94
N GLY A 198 0.48 -9.94 1.75
CA GLY A 198 0.82 -9.56 3.12
C GLY A 198 1.21 -10.76 3.98
N ASP A 199 0.45 -11.86 3.89
CA ASP A 199 0.76 -13.10 4.62
C ASP A 199 2.11 -13.69 4.19
N VAL A 200 2.40 -13.76 2.88
CA VAL A 200 3.69 -14.28 2.37
C VAL A 200 4.87 -13.46 2.90
N PHE A 201 4.79 -12.12 2.95
CA PHE A 201 5.83 -11.29 3.54
C PHE A 201 6.03 -11.61 5.03
N ARG A 202 4.95 -11.70 5.79
CA ARG A 202 5.01 -11.97 7.24
C ARG A 202 5.46 -13.40 7.55
N ASP A 203 5.00 -14.38 6.78
CA ASP A 203 5.43 -15.78 6.91
C ASP A 203 6.90 -15.98 6.52
N SER A 204 7.47 -15.04 5.74
CA SER A 204 8.92 -14.94 5.50
C SER A 204 9.68 -14.31 6.68
N GLY A 205 9.01 -13.83 7.72
CA GLY A 205 9.64 -13.18 8.87
C GLY A 205 9.86 -11.67 8.72
N LEU A 206 9.33 -11.07 7.66
CA LEU A 206 9.46 -9.64 7.39
C LEU A 206 8.40 -8.83 8.14
N ALA A 207 8.81 -7.69 8.67
CA ALA A 207 7.89 -6.74 9.28
C ALA A 207 6.91 -6.19 8.24
N GLY A 208 5.63 -6.05 8.63
CA GLY A 208 4.60 -5.54 7.75
C GLY A 208 3.20 -5.63 8.36
N SER A 209 2.25 -5.03 7.65
CA SER A 209 0.86 -4.94 8.07
C SER A 209 0.17 -6.28 8.24
N HIS A 210 -0.61 -6.42 9.30
CA HIS A 210 -1.62 -7.48 9.40
C HIS A 210 -2.81 -7.15 8.50
N THR A 211 -3.48 -8.20 8.01
CA THR A 211 -4.62 -8.07 7.11
C THR A 211 -5.70 -9.09 7.43
N ALA A 212 -6.99 -8.72 7.27
CA ALA A 212 -8.12 -9.64 7.44
C ALA A 212 -9.28 -9.26 6.51
N PHE A 213 -10.20 -10.21 6.27
CA PHE A 213 -11.37 -9.95 5.46
C PHE A 213 -12.54 -9.41 6.28
N TYR A 214 -13.12 -8.32 5.77
CA TYR A 214 -14.28 -7.67 6.34
C TYR A 214 -15.40 -7.50 5.31
N THR A 215 -16.64 -7.61 5.74
CA THR A 215 -17.78 -7.06 5.01
C THR A 215 -18.10 -5.69 5.53
N LEU A 216 -18.24 -4.71 4.63
CA LEU A 216 -18.58 -3.35 4.99
C LEU A 216 -20.05 -3.05 4.67
N TYR A 217 -20.75 -2.46 5.63
CA TYR A 217 -22.05 -1.85 5.45
C TYR A 217 -21.96 -0.35 5.78
N VAL A 218 -22.59 0.47 4.96
CA VAL A 218 -22.65 1.92 5.20
C VAL A 218 -24.10 2.37 5.25
N ASP A 219 -24.49 3.00 6.35
CA ASP A 219 -25.77 3.70 6.51
C ASP A 219 -25.51 5.21 6.47
N HIS A 220 -25.97 5.86 5.43
CA HIS A 220 -25.89 7.31 5.25
C HIS A 220 -27.26 7.99 5.33
N GLY A 221 -28.18 7.41 6.13
CA GLY A 221 -29.49 7.97 6.44
C GLY A 221 -30.66 7.23 5.80
N GLU A 222 -30.44 6.21 4.97
CA GLU A 222 -31.50 5.40 4.32
C GLU A 222 -31.49 3.92 4.76
N GLY A 223 -30.68 3.59 5.75
CA GLY A 223 -30.42 2.23 6.24
C GLY A 223 -29.14 1.63 5.63
N PRO A 224 -28.62 0.53 6.22
CA PRO A 224 -27.32 -0.02 5.86
C PRO A 224 -27.34 -0.62 4.45
N VAL A 225 -26.40 -0.17 3.62
CA VAL A 225 -26.14 -0.68 2.27
C VAL A 225 -24.88 -1.55 2.31
N TYR A 226 -24.92 -2.72 1.68
CA TYR A 226 -23.75 -3.59 1.54
C TYR A 226 -22.77 -3.03 0.53
N PHE A 227 -21.59 -2.64 0.99
CA PHE A 227 -20.51 -2.08 0.15
C PHE A 227 -19.56 -3.15 -0.39
N GLY A 228 -19.60 -4.37 0.13
CA GLY A 228 -18.84 -5.50 -0.39
C GLY A 228 -17.81 -6.08 0.58
N VAL A 229 -16.92 -6.92 0.04
CA VAL A 229 -15.76 -7.49 0.74
C VAL A 229 -14.59 -6.50 0.65
N TYR A 230 -14.03 -6.20 1.80
CA TYR A 230 -12.84 -5.35 1.96
C TYR A 230 -11.72 -6.14 2.63
N THR A 231 -10.50 -5.72 2.40
CA THR A 231 -9.34 -6.14 3.19
C THR A 231 -9.06 -5.05 4.22
N MET A 232 -9.25 -5.37 5.50
CA MET A 232 -8.74 -4.54 6.59
C MET A 232 -7.23 -4.67 6.63
N VAL A 233 -6.52 -3.56 6.70
CA VAL A 233 -5.07 -3.48 6.69
C VAL A 233 -4.62 -2.61 7.86
N GLU A 234 -3.69 -3.12 8.66
CA GLU A 234 -2.97 -2.35 9.67
C GLU A 234 -2.17 -1.24 9.00
N GLU A 235 -2.28 0.00 9.47
CA GLU A 235 -1.39 1.07 8.99
C GLU A 235 0.03 0.82 9.53
N VAL A 236 1.04 1.13 8.71
CA VAL A 236 2.43 1.09 9.18
C VAL A 236 2.70 2.37 9.94
N ASP A 237 2.42 2.34 11.24
CA ASP A 237 2.65 3.40 12.21
C ASP A 237 2.99 2.80 13.59
N ASP A 238 2.48 3.36 14.69
CA ASP A 238 2.76 2.96 16.08
C ASP A 238 2.64 1.44 16.31
N THR A 239 1.52 0.80 15.94
CA THR A 239 1.31 -0.63 16.26
C THR A 239 2.30 -1.58 15.57
N VAL A 240 2.69 -1.30 14.31
CA VAL A 240 3.71 -2.09 13.62
C VAL A 240 5.06 -1.95 14.32
N LEU A 241 5.42 -0.73 14.73
CA LEU A 241 6.69 -0.49 15.41
C LEU A 241 6.72 -1.13 16.80
N GLU A 242 5.70 -0.85 17.63
CA GLU A 242 5.59 -1.37 19.00
C GLU A 242 5.59 -2.90 19.09
N THR A 243 5.04 -3.59 18.07
CA THR A 243 4.84 -5.05 18.16
C THR A 243 5.84 -5.86 17.35
N GLN A 244 6.54 -5.26 16.38
CA GLN A 244 7.44 -5.97 15.47
C GLN A 244 8.90 -5.54 15.60
N PHE A 245 9.20 -4.52 16.42
CA PHE A 245 10.55 -4.07 16.75
C PHE A 245 10.75 -4.04 18.26
N ASP A 246 11.98 -4.19 18.72
CA ASP A 246 12.32 -4.17 20.15
C ASP A 246 12.32 -2.73 20.72
N ASP A 247 12.50 -1.71 19.87
CA ASP A 247 12.46 -0.28 20.18
C ASP A 247 11.64 0.46 19.11
N ASP A 248 10.63 1.21 19.52
CA ASP A 248 9.67 1.94 18.66
C ASP A 248 9.94 3.45 18.56
N ASP A 249 10.98 3.96 19.23
CA ASP A 249 11.32 5.39 19.29
C ASP A 249 12.03 5.90 18.01
N GLY A 250 12.28 5.05 17.00
CA GLY A 250 13.01 5.37 15.78
C GLY A 250 12.22 6.22 14.77
N ASN A 251 12.95 6.72 13.77
CA ASN A 251 12.35 7.46 12.66
C ASN A 251 11.70 6.50 11.65
N LEU A 252 10.40 6.65 11.44
CA LEU A 252 9.68 5.97 10.36
C LEU A 252 9.50 6.94 9.18
N TYR A 253 9.86 6.49 7.99
CA TYR A 253 9.73 7.24 6.74
C TYR A 253 8.79 6.54 5.77
N LYS A 254 7.97 7.32 5.07
CA LYS A 254 7.17 6.86 3.92
C LYS A 254 7.68 7.57 2.65
N PRO A 255 8.65 7.00 1.95
CA PRO A 255 9.19 7.62 0.75
C PRO A 255 8.18 7.63 -0.40
N ASP A 256 8.07 8.77 -1.09
CA ASP A 256 7.26 8.92 -2.30
C ASP A 256 7.87 9.98 -3.22
N GLY A 257 7.92 9.70 -4.53
CA GLY A 257 8.50 10.58 -5.53
C GLY A 257 9.92 10.20 -5.95
N VAL A 258 10.52 11.01 -6.82
CA VAL A 258 11.77 10.66 -7.54
C VAL A 258 12.91 10.23 -6.62
N GLY A 259 13.10 10.90 -5.48
CA GLY A 259 14.15 10.57 -4.52
C GLY A 259 14.01 9.20 -3.86
N ALA A 260 12.78 8.66 -3.82
CA ALA A 260 12.52 7.32 -3.30
C ALA A 260 13.11 6.19 -4.18
N SER A 261 13.65 6.51 -5.35
CA SER A 261 14.47 5.57 -6.15
C SER A 261 15.88 5.37 -5.58
N LEU A 262 16.32 6.19 -4.61
CA LEU A 262 17.65 6.21 -4.01
C LEU A 262 18.78 6.54 -5.00
N VAL A 263 18.51 7.20 -6.11
CA VAL A 263 19.51 7.68 -7.06
C VAL A 263 20.34 8.80 -6.42
N GLU A 264 21.65 8.78 -6.62
CA GLU A 264 22.57 9.78 -6.07
C GLU A 264 22.14 11.22 -6.37
N GLY A 265 22.08 12.05 -5.34
CA GLY A 265 21.73 13.48 -5.47
C GLY A 265 20.22 13.75 -5.65
N THR A 266 19.34 12.78 -5.47
CA THR A 266 17.88 12.97 -5.56
C THR A 266 17.18 13.12 -4.19
N PHE A 267 17.94 13.05 -3.11
CA PHE A 267 17.37 13.23 -1.76
C PHE A 267 16.73 14.61 -1.60
N THR A 268 15.52 14.60 -1.05
CA THR A 268 14.83 15.77 -0.50
C THR A 268 13.97 15.36 0.70
N GLU A 269 13.87 16.21 1.70
CA GLU A 269 13.06 15.97 2.90
C GLU A 269 11.59 15.67 2.54
N GLY A 270 11.02 16.37 1.57
CA GLY A 270 9.64 16.18 1.12
C GLY A 270 9.38 14.84 0.42
N VAL A 271 10.42 14.10 0.01
CA VAL A 271 10.29 12.73 -0.51
C VAL A 271 10.32 11.72 0.65
N PHE A 272 11.14 11.94 1.66
CA PHE A 272 11.26 11.07 2.84
C PHE A 272 10.44 11.63 3.99
N VAL A 273 9.11 11.64 3.81
CA VAL A 273 8.18 12.17 4.82
C VAL A 273 8.21 11.27 6.06
N LYS A 274 8.47 11.89 7.21
CA LYS A 274 8.42 11.21 8.50
C LYS A 274 6.98 10.86 8.89
N LYS A 275 6.80 9.70 9.53
CA LYS A 275 5.55 9.19 10.13
C LYS A 275 5.66 8.96 11.62
N SER A 276 6.88 9.01 12.17
CA SER A 276 7.19 9.17 13.59
C SER A 276 8.23 10.30 13.71
N ASN A 277 8.35 10.92 14.90
CA ASN A 277 9.28 12.01 15.15
C ASN A 277 9.17 13.16 14.14
N GLU A 278 7.95 13.51 13.71
CA GLU A 278 7.66 14.47 12.64
C GLU A 278 8.20 15.88 12.94
N ASP A 279 8.26 16.26 14.22
CA ASP A 279 8.80 17.54 14.69
C ASP A 279 10.34 17.61 14.66
N ASP A 280 11.03 16.49 14.45
CA ASP A 280 12.50 16.44 14.39
C ASP A 280 12.99 16.62 12.96
N SER A 281 13.67 17.74 12.69
CA SER A 281 14.23 18.06 11.38
C SER A 281 15.62 17.42 11.16
N ASP A 282 15.74 16.12 11.44
CA ASP A 282 16.96 15.33 11.23
C ASP A 282 16.69 14.14 10.29
N TRP A 283 17.38 14.10 9.16
CA TRP A 283 17.38 13.02 8.15
C TRP A 283 18.79 12.44 7.97
N SER A 284 19.64 12.54 8.99
CA SER A 284 21.03 12.06 8.89
C SER A 284 21.12 10.56 8.59
N ASP A 285 20.20 9.75 9.10
CA ASP A 285 20.08 8.32 8.83
C ASP A 285 19.82 8.00 7.33
N ILE A 286 18.95 8.75 6.69
CA ILE A 286 18.70 8.64 5.23
C ILE A 286 19.93 9.11 4.44
N LEU A 287 20.59 10.20 4.86
CA LEU A 287 21.79 10.69 4.20
C LEU A 287 22.96 9.71 4.33
N ASP A 288 23.11 9.07 5.50
CA ASP A 288 24.12 8.03 5.72
C ASP A 288 23.87 6.81 4.81
N LEU A 289 22.59 6.44 4.56
CA LEU A 289 22.26 5.41 3.56
C LEU A 289 22.69 5.82 2.15
N PHE A 290 22.37 7.06 1.71
CA PHE A 290 22.79 7.56 0.40
C PHE A 290 24.31 7.54 0.26
N ASP A 291 25.04 8.04 1.26
CA ASP A 291 26.50 8.09 1.24
C ASP A 291 27.12 6.69 1.20
N ALA A 292 26.61 5.74 2.01
CA ALA A 292 27.11 4.37 2.03
C ALA A 292 26.78 3.60 0.75
N LEU A 293 25.57 3.76 0.20
CA LEU A 293 25.15 3.09 -1.02
C LEU A 293 26.00 3.50 -2.23
N HIS A 294 26.32 4.80 -2.35
CA HIS A 294 27.04 5.36 -3.50
C HIS A 294 28.54 5.48 -3.31
N ASP A 295 29.12 4.96 -2.21
CA ASP A 295 30.56 5.04 -1.97
C ASP A 295 31.36 4.32 -3.07
N ASP A 296 32.42 4.96 -3.56
CA ASP A 296 33.30 4.50 -4.62
C ASP A 296 34.01 3.16 -4.27
N THR A 297 34.10 2.81 -2.98
CA THR A 297 34.67 1.53 -2.54
C THR A 297 33.86 0.34 -3.07
N ARG A 298 32.61 0.51 -3.46
CA ARG A 298 31.80 -0.50 -4.12
C ARG A 298 32.55 -1.16 -5.31
N THR A 299 33.29 -0.39 -6.07
CA THR A 299 34.05 -0.87 -7.24
C THR A 299 35.51 -1.14 -6.98
N THR A 300 36.10 -0.63 -5.89
CA THR A 300 37.54 -0.71 -5.60
C THR A 300 37.86 -1.60 -4.40
N ASP A 301 36.96 -1.71 -3.43
CA ASP A 301 37.06 -2.55 -2.22
C ASP A 301 35.64 -2.95 -1.75
N ALA A 302 35.03 -3.88 -2.48
CA ALA A 302 33.66 -4.30 -2.22
C ALA A 302 33.40 -4.83 -0.77
N ALA A 303 34.44 -5.37 -0.12
CA ALA A 303 34.30 -5.84 1.26
C ALA A 303 34.15 -4.67 2.25
N SER A 304 34.89 -3.59 2.05
CA SER A 304 34.72 -2.36 2.84
C SER A 304 33.38 -1.71 2.57
N TRP A 305 32.95 -1.67 1.31
CA TRP A 305 31.63 -1.15 0.92
C TRP A 305 30.49 -1.91 1.62
N ARG A 306 30.47 -3.24 1.55
CA ARG A 306 29.45 -4.05 2.25
C ARG A 306 29.44 -3.75 3.74
N THR A 307 30.61 -3.66 4.38
CA THR A 307 30.71 -3.34 5.80
C THR A 307 30.10 -1.96 6.13
N SER A 308 30.32 -0.97 5.28
CA SER A 308 29.77 0.38 5.48
C SER A 308 28.27 0.42 5.25
N LEU A 309 27.76 -0.25 4.20
CA LEU A 309 26.34 -0.32 3.91
C LEU A 309 25.58 -1.13 5.00
N ASP A 310 26.10 -2.29 5.39
CA ASP A 310 25.51 -3.13 6.45
C ASP A 310 25.52 -2.45 7.84
N ALA A 311 26.29 -1.40 8.02
CA ALA A 311 26.32 -0.62 9.27
C ALA A 311 25.14 0.36 9.39
N VAL A 312 24.55 0.79 8.27
CA VAL A 312 23.49 1.83 8.23
C VAL A 312 22.17 1.33 7.65
N PHE A 313 22.19 0.17 6.95
CA PHE A 313 21.03 -0.40 6.30
C PHE A 313 20.97 -1.92 6.50
N ASP A 314 19.79 -2.46 6.76
CA ASP A 314 19.60 -3.90 6.89
C ASP A 314 19.46 -4.56 5.50
N THR A 315 20.62 -4.89 4.93
CA THR A 315 20.69 -5.50 3.61
C THR A 315 20.10 -6.91 3.55
N GLU A 316 20.13 -7.65 4.67
CA GLU A 316 19.53 -8.98 4.76
C GLU A 316 18.01 -8.89 4.63
N VAL A 317 17.36 -8.02 5.40
CA VAL A 317 15.92 -7.78 5.33
C VAL A 317 15.51 -7.30 3.94
N PHE A 318 16.30 -6.39 3.32
CA PHE A 318 15.99 -5.93 1.97
C PHE A 318 16.12 -7.02 0.91
N LEU A 319 17.15 -7.87 0.99
CA LEU A 319 17.34 -8.97 0.02
C LEU A 319 16.25 -10.04 0.17
N GLU A 320 15.81 -10.33 1.38
CA GLU A 320 14.67 -11.22 1.64
C GLU A 320 13.37 -10.62 1.11
N TYR A 321 13.09 -9.33 1.42
CA TYR A 321 11.98 -8.58 0.82
C TYR A 321 12.03 -8.66 -0.71
N LEU A 322 13.19 -8.40 -1.32
CA LEU A 322 13.35 -8.41 -2.77
C LEU A 322 13.06 -9.80 -3.37
N ALA A 323 13.49 -10.87 -2.69
CA ALA A 323 13.20 -12.24 -3.10
C ALA A 323 11.69 -12.54 -3.03
N VAL A 324 11.02 -12.21 -1.93
CA VAL A 324 9.55 -12.34 -1.82
C VAL A 324 8.87 -11.53 -2.91
N ASN A 325 9.24 -10.25 -3.04
CA ASN A 325 8.63 -9.31 -3.98
C ASN A 325 8.72 -9.78 -5.44
N THR A 326 9.88 -10.32 -5.85
CA THR A 326 10.06 -10.85 -7.21
C THR A 326 9.33 -12.18 -7.41
N VAL A 327 9.21 -13.04 -6.38
CA VAL A 327 8.42 -14.27 -6.45
C VAL A 327 6.94 -13.96 -6.64
N ILE A 328 6.36 -13.09 -5.80
CA ILE A 328 4.94 -12.72 -5.88
C ILE A 328 4.62 -11.71 -6.99
N GLN A 329 5.65 -11.20 -7.68
CA GLN A 329 5.52 -10.24 -8.79
C GLN A 329 4.76 -8.96 -8.42
N ASN A 330 5.00 -8.38 -7.24
CA ASN A 330 4.46 -7.06 -6.94
C ASN A 330 5.24 -6.00 -7.74
N TRP A 331 4.60 -5.44 -8.75
CA TRP A 331 5.21 -4.48 -9.66
C TRP A 331 5.09 -3.03 -9.18
N ASP A 332 4.13 -2.73 -8.30
CA ASP A 332 3.80 -1.36 -7.88
C ASP A 332 4.63 -0.89 -6.68
N THR A 333 5.91 -1.17 -6.67
CA THR A 333 6.85 -0.83 -5.61
C THR A 333 8.26 -0.57 -6.14
N TYR A 334 9.23 -0.39 -5.25
CA TYR A 334 10.64 -0.13 -5.56
C TYR A 334 11.20 -1.10 -6.61
N GLY A 335 11.86 -0.56 -7.61
CA GLY A 335 12.37 -1.29 -8.79
C GLY A 335 11.58 -0.96 -10.06
N LEU A 336 10.32 -0.53 -9.93
CA LEU A 336 9.47 -0.04 -11.02
C LEU A 336 8.76 1.26 -10.65
N MET A 337 8.41 1.45 -9.37
CA MET A 337 7.72 2.63 -8.85
C MET A 337 8.45 3.20 -7.62
N THR A 338 8.33 4.51 -7.42
CA THR A 338 9.03 5.26 -6.37
C THR A 338 8.16 5.46 -5.13
N HIS A 339 7.46 4.41 -4.69
CA HIS A 339 6.55 4.42 -3.54
C HIS A 339 6.29 2.99 -3.02
N ASN A 340 5.31 2.85 -2.12
CA ASN A 340 4.80 1.60 -1.57
C ASN A 340 5.84 0.81 -0.76
N TYR A 341 6.59 1.53 0.06
CA TYR A 341 7.44 0.97 1.09
C TYR A 341 7.66 2.00 2.20
N TYR A 342 8.12 1.52 3.35
CA TYR A 342 8.59 2.36 4.44
C TYR A 342 10.05 2.02 4.76
N LEU A 343 10.73 2.97 5.39
CA LEU A 343 12.04 2.78 6.01
C LEU A 343 11.92 3.13 7.50
N TYR A 344 12.33 2.22 8.36
CA TYR A 344 12.38 2.44 9.80
C TYR A 344 13.83 2.43 10.27
N ASN A 345 14.27 3.51 10.91
CA ASN A 345 15.57 3.56 11.57
C ASN A 345 15.43 2.94 12.96
N ASP A 346 15.68 1.64 13.04
CA ASP A 346 15.60 0.86 14.27
C ASP A 346 16.69 1.28 15.27
N PRO A 347 16.34 1.86 16.44
CA PRO A 347 17.32 2.34 17.41
C PRO A 347 18.19 1.25 18.01
N ASP A 348 17.70 0.01 18.12
CA ASP A 348 18.44 -1.11 18.66
C ASP A 348 19.62 -1.52 17.77
N THR A 349 19.43 -1.48 16.48
CA THR A 349 20.45 -1.84 15.50
C THR A 349 21.20 -0.64 14.93
N GLY A 350 20.60 0.53 14.97
CA GLY A 350 21.09 1.75 14.34
C GLY A 350 21.03 1.70 12.80
N LYS A 351 20.15 0.86 12.24
CA LYS A 351 20.02 0.64 10.81
C LYS A 351 18.64 1.01 10.31
N LEU A 352 18.59 1.49 9.08
CA LEU A 352 17.34 1.57 8.33
C LEU A 352 16.90 0.18 7.90
N THR A 353 15.67 -0.19 8.25
CA THR A 353 15.04 -1.46 7.93
C THR A 353 13.89 -1.23 6.95
N TRP A 354 13.72 -2.13 5.98
CA TRP A 354 12.70 -2.05 4.95
C TRP A 354 11.39 -2.69 5.43
N ILE A 355 10.25 -1.97 5.21
CA ILE A 355 8.90 -2.49 5.50
C ILE A 355 8.08 -2.40 4.22
N ASN A 356 7.47 -3.52 3.81
CA ASN A 356 6.60 -3.55 2.63
C ASN A 356 5.26 -2.86 2.88
N TRP A 357 4.65 -2.32 1.81
CA TRP A 357 3.35 -1.66 1.86
C TRP A 357 2.61 -1.76 0.54
N ASP A 358 1.25 -1.85 0.59
CA ASP A 358 0.35 -1.78 -0.56
C ASP A 358 0.57 -2.90 -1.59
N ASN A 359 0.21 -4.13 -1.20
CA ASN A 359 0.56 -5.33 -1.95
C ASN A 359 -0.56 -5.80 -2.93
N ASN A 360 -1.59 -5.00 -3.18
CA ASN A 360 -2.75 -5.39 -4.01
C ASN A 360 -2.40 -5.64 -5.49
N GLU A 361 -1.27 -5.16 -5.96
CA GLU A 361 -0.78 -5.36 -7.32
C GLU A 361 0.15 -6.58 -7.47
N ALA A 362 0.31 -7.38 -6.41
CA ALA A 362 1.05 -8.64 -6.43
C ALA A 362 0.24 -9.81 -7.02
N LEU A 363 0.85 -10.98 -7.12
CA LEU A 363 0.26 -12.25 -7.53
C LEU A 363 -0.34 -12.24 -8.94
N GLN A 364 0.29 -11.51 -9.85
CA GLN A 364 -0.04 -11.40 -11.26
C GLN A 364 1.22 -11.09 -12.09
N GLU A 365 1.15 -11.25 -13.41
CA GLU A 365 2.29 -10.96 -14.28
C GLU A 365 2.74 -9.49 -14.32
N GLY A 366 1.99 -8.59 -13.66
CA GLY A 366 2.24 -7.16 -13.66
C GLY A 366 1.53 -6.41 -14.78
N LYS A 367 1.71 -5.07 -14.77
CA LYS A 367 1.12 -4.14 -15.74
C LYS A 367 2.22 -3.33 -16.42
N GLN A 368 1.91 -2.65 -17.52
CA GLN A 368 2.79 -1.67 -18.18
C GLN A 368 4.22 -2.15 -18.51
N GLY A 369 4.43 -3.41 -18.70
CA GLY A 369 5.76 -3.97 -19.01
C GLY A 369 6.10 -5.17 -18.15
N GLY A 370 5.26 -5.54 -17.22
CA GLY A 370 5.44 -6.70 -16.35
C GLY A 370 5.97 -6.32 -14.96
N SER A 371 6.32 -7.34 -14.20
CA SER A 371 7.04 -7.27 -12.93
C SER A 371 8.54 -7.46 -13.16
N LEU A 372 9.37 -7.22 -12.15
CA LEU A 372 10.81 -7.45 -12.24
C LEU A 372 11.13 -8.91 -12.56
N ALA A 373 12.05 -9.12 -13.50
CA ALA A 373 12.66 -10.42 -13.73
C ALA A 373 13.50 -10.87 -12.53
N LEU A 374 13.60 -12.18 -12.29
CA LEU A 374 14.39 -12.73 -11.17
C LEU A 374 15.88 -12.36 -11.23
N ASP A 375 16.41 -12.16 -12.44
CA ASP A 375 17.79 -11.73 -12.69
C ASP A 375 17.93 -10.22 -12.93
N PHE A 376 16.84 -9.46 -12.77
CA PHE A 376 16.79 -8.00 -12.99
C PHE A 376 17.29 -7.56 -14.38
N ALA A 377 17.21 -8.43 -15.39
CA ALA A 377 17.70 -8.11 -16.73
C ALA A 377 16.91 -6.99 -17.43
N ASP A 378 15.71 -6.71 -16.95
CA ASP A 378 14.79 -5.66 -17.42
C ASP A 378 14.80 -4.39 -16.55
N LEU A 379 15.65 -4.35 -15.51
CA LEU A 379 15.77 -3.19 -14.62
C LEU A 379 16.33 -1.97 -15.38
N ASP A 380 15.68 -0.83 -15.25
CA ASP A 380 16.18 0.43 -15.80
C ASP A 380 17.49 0.84 -15.11
N SER A 381 18.60 0.65 -15.83
CA SER A 381 19.94 0.89 -15.29
C SER A 381 20.12 2.34 -14.79
N GLY A 382 20.63 2.45 -13.57
CA GLY A 382 20.91 3.72 -12.91
C GLY A 382 19.66 4.40 -12.31
N GLN A 383 18.48 3.77 -12.39
CA GLN A 383 17.26 4.26 -11.75
C GLN A 383 17.00 3.59 -10.38
N TRP A 384 17.56 2.42 -10.15
CA TRP A 384 17.29 1.59 -8.98
C TRP A 384 18.59 1.09 -8.33
N PRO A 385 19.45 2.02 -7.84
CA PRO A 385 20.82 1.70 -7.41
C PRO A 385 20.86 0.64 -6.30
N LEU A 386 19.90 0.60 -5.40
CA LEU A 386 19.90 -0.39 -4.33
C LEU A 386 19.81 -1.82 -4.90
N ILE A 387 18.86 -2.10 -5.81
CA ILE A 387 18.79 -3.41 -6.49
C ILE A 387 20.02 -3.63 -7.35
N GLU A 388 20.37 -2.65 -8.21
CA GLU A 388 21.46 -2.79 -9.18
C GLU A 388 22.80 -3.10 -8.50
N TYR A 389 23.12 -2.40 -7.39
CA TYR A 389 24.40 -2.54 -6.72
C TYR A 389 24.49 -3.81 -5.88
N LEU A 390 23.42 -4.17 -5.16
CA LEU A 390 23.40 -5.40 -4.39
C LEU A 390 23.45 -6.62 -5.30
N TYR A 391 22.66 -6.64 -6.37
CA TYR A 391 22.67 -7.77 -7.33
C TYR A 391 23.98 -7.90 -8.10
N ALA A 392 24.70 -6.81 -8.37
CA ALA A 392 26.02 -6.84 -9.00
C ALA A 392 27.11 -7.41 -8.06
N ASP A 393 26.94 -7.35 -6.75
CA ASP A 393 27.86 -7.93 -5.77
C ASP A 393 27.59 -9.43 -5.56
N GLU A 394 28.63 -10.25 -5.74
CA GLU A 394 28.49 -11.72 -5.68
C GLU A 394 28.03 -12.25 -4.32
N VAL A 395 28.33 -11.55 -3.21
CA VAL A 395 27.94 -11.96 -1.86
C VAL A 395 26.45 -11.70 -1.64
N TYR A 396 25.99 -10.50 -1.96
CA TYR A 396 24.57 -10.15 -1.83
C TYR A 396 23.69 -10.92 -2.80
N ARG A 397 24.14 -11.11 -4.06
CA ARG A 397 23.42 -11.94 -5.04
C ARG A 397 23.27 -13.38 -4.55
N ALA A 398 24.32 -14.00 -4.02
CA ALA A 398 24.23 -15.35 -3.48
C ALA A 398 23.26 -15.43 -2.29
N ARG A 399 23.10 -14.35 -1.54
CA ARG A 399 22.13 -14.28 -0.46
C ARG A 399 20.70 -14.15 -1.00
N TYR A 400 20.49 -13.28 -1.99
CA TYR A 400 19.21 -13.18 -2.71
C TYR A 400 18.78 -14.52 -3.31
N ASP A 401 19.70 -15.24 -3.99
CA ASP A 401 19.43 -16.56 -4.56
C ASP A 401 19.02 -17.57 -3.48
N ALA A 402 19.63 -17.51 -2.30
CA ALA A 402 19.25 -18.35 -1.15
C ALA A 402 17.84 -18.03 -0.67
N PHE A 403 17.49 -16.75 -0.51
CA PHE A 403 16.15 -16.33 -0.13
C PHE A 403 15.08 -16.74 -1.16
N LEU A 404 15.38 -16.69 -2.47
CA LEU A 404 14.45 -17.20 -3.48
C LEU A 404 14.11 -18.68 -3.25
N ALA A 405 15.12 -19.50 -2.94
CA ALA A 405 14.88 -20.91 -2.63
C ALA A 405 14.06 -21.07 -1.33
N GLU A 406 14.37 -20.30 -0.28
CA GLU A 406 13.64 -20.33 0.99
C GLU A 406 12.16 -19.94 0.81
N VAL A 407 11.86 -18.96 -0.03
CA VAL A 407 10.50 -18.50 -0.31
C VAL A 407 9.66 -19.58 -1.01
N ILE A 408 10.18 -20.23 -2.06
CA ILE A 408 9.42 -21.25 -2.80
C ILE A 408 9.37 -22.61 -2.10
N ASP A 409 10.28 -22.89 -1.17
CA ASP A 409 10.25 -24.07 -0.30
C ASP A 409 9.46 -23.84 0.99
N GLY A 410 9.07 -22.59 1.29
CA GLY A 410 8.41 -22.15 2.51
C GLY A 410 7.10 -21.41 2.25
N PRO A 411 7.02 -20.08 2.50
CA PRO A 411 5.77 -19.31 2.45
C PRO A 411 5.07 -19.34 1.10
N PHE A 412 5.81 -19.48 0.00
CA PHE A 412 5.27 -19.58 -1.35
C PHE A 412 5.42 -20.99 -1.96
N ASP A 413 5.54 -22.04 -1.12
CA ASP A 413 5.40 -23.43 -1.63
C ASP A 413 4.10 -23.60 -2.38
N THR A 414 4.16 -24.15 -3.60
CA THR A 414 3.00 -24.22 -4.49
C THR A 414 1.79 -24.93 -3.87
N GLY A 415 2.01 -25.99 -3.10
CA GLY A 415 0.92 -26.73 -2.46
C GLY A 415 0.31 -25.94 -1.30
N THR A 416 1.15 -25.27 -0.52
CA THR A 416 0.75 -24.45 0.62
C THR A 416 -0.05 -23.23 0.15
N ILE A 417 0.48 -22.46 -0.81
CA ILE A 417 -0.19 -21.24 -1.27
C ILE A 417 -1.51 -21.54 -1.99
N GLN A 418 -1.60 -22.62 -2.79
CA GLN A 418 -2.85 -23.05 -3.41
C GLN A 418 -3.87 -23.51 -2.38
N ALA A 419 -3.45 -24.13 -1.28
CA ALA A 419 -4.34 -24.47 -0.18
C ALA A 419 -4.87 -23.22 0.55
N THR A 420 -4.03 -22.20 0.71
CA THR A 420 -4.41 -20.87 1.24
C THR A 420 -5.45 -20.20 0.34
N TYR A 421 -5.23 -20.17 -0.98
CA TYR A 421 -6.22 -19.64 -1.93
C TYR A 421 -7.56 -20.36 -1.81
N ALA A 422 -7.56 -21.69 -1.75
CA ALA A 422 -8.79 -22.47 -1.62
C ALA A 422 -9.52 -22.22 -0.28
N ALA A 423 -8.78 -22.02 0.80
CA ALA A 423 -9.36 -21.71 2.10
C ALA A 423 -9.99 -20.30 2.09
N TYR A 424 -9.30 -19.30 1.59
CA TYR A 424 -9.81 -17.94 1.51
C TYR A 424 -10.93 -17.78 0.46
N GLU A 425 -10.84 -18.47 -0.69
CA GLU A 425 -11.95 -18.57 -1.64
C GLU A 425 -13.22 -19.04 -0.93
N SER A 426 -13.13 -20.19 -0.26
CA SER A 426 -14.27 -20.77 0.46
C SER A 426 -14.84 -19.85 1.55
N LEU A 427 -13.95 -19.07 2.18
CA LEU A 427 -14.33 -18.13 3.23
C LEU A 427 -15.09 -16.91 2.69
N ILE A 428 -14.62 -16.30 1.59
CA ILE A 428 -15.18 -15.02 1.11
C ILE A 428 -16.17 -15.18 -0.04
N GLU A 429 -16.22 -16.30 -0.76
CA GLU A 429 -17.12 -16.52 -1.92
C GLU A 429 -18.59 -16.13 -1.65
N PRO A 430 -19.21 -16.49 -0.51
CA PRO A 430 -20.60 -16.14 -0.23
C PRO A 430 -20.85 -14.63 -0.18
N TYR A 431 -19.85 -13.85 0.23
CA TYR A 431 -19.89 -12.40 0.35
C TYR A 431 -19.52 -11.74 -0.95
N ALA A 432 -18.41 -12.14 -1.59
CA ALA A 432 -17.92 -11.61 -2.85
C ALA A 432 -18.96 -11.73 -3.97
N THR A 433 -19.60 -12.91 -4.09
CA THR A 433 -20.62 -13.14 -5.11
C THR A 433 -21.98 -12.48 -4.80
N SER A 434 -22.13 -11.95 -3.58
CA SER A 434 -23.31 -11.19 -3.14
C SER A 434 -23.17 -9.68 -3.30
N GLU A 435 -22.02 -9.19 -3.78
CA GLU A 435 -21.81 -7.77 -4.03
C GLU A 435 -22.81 -7.23 -5.04
N ILE A 436 -23.27 -6.00 -4.83
CA ILE A 436 -24.34 -5.38 -5.62
C ILE A 436 -23.81 -4.42 -6.68
N ALA A 437 -24.56 -4.20 -7.72
CA ALA A 437 -24.20 -3.25 -8.79
C ALA A 437 -23.91 -1.86 -8.22
N GLY A 438 -22.83 -1.25 -8.66
CA GLY A 438 -22.33 0.03 -8.14
C GLY A 438 -21.39 -0.11 -6.93
N HIS A 439 -21.28 -1.29 -6.32
CA HIS A 439 -20.42 -1.60 -5.20
C HIS A 439 -19.62 -2.90 -5.45
N THR A 440 -19.23 -3.14 -6.69
CA THR A 440 -18.46 -4.33 -7.08
C THR A 440 -17.55 -4.05 -8.27
N PHE A 441 -16.44 -4.77 -8.33
CA PHE A 441 -15.57 -4.84 -9.52
C PHE A 441 -15.85 -6.09 -10.36
N LEU A 442 -16.71 -7.00 -9.89
CA LEU A 442 -17.13 -8.17 -10.65
C LEU A 442 -18.18 -7.79 -11.70
N ASN A 443 -18.00 -8.27 -12.94
CA ASN A 443 -19.00 -8.12 -14.00
C ASN A 443 -19.98 -9.30 -14.05
N GLY A 444 -19.63 -10.40 -13.36
CA GLY A 444 -20.44 -11.60 -13.26
C GLY A 444 -19.90 -12.60 -12.24
N SER A 445 -20.73 -13.58 -11.87
CA SER A 445 -20.37 -14.57 -10.85
C SER A 445 -19.20 -15.49 -11.23
N GLY A 446 -18.83 -15.54 -12.51
CA GLY A 446 -17.68 -16.34 -12.97
C GLY A 446 -16.33 -15.62 -12.86
N ASP A 447 -16.33 -14.30 -12.69
CA ASP A 447 -15.09 -13.52 -12.65
C ASP A 447 -14.26 -13.86 -11.41
N PHE A 448 -14.92 -14.04 -10.26
CA PHE A 448 -14.28 -14.45 -9.02
C PHE A 448 -13.55 -15.81 -9.15
N GLN A 449 -14.24 -16.85 -9.62
CA GLN A 449 -13.63 -18.18 -9.80
C GLN A 449 -12.53 -18.18 -10.86
N MET A 450 -12.67 -17.34 -11.90
CA MET A 450 -11.62 -17.21 -12.92
C MET A 450 -10.36 -16.58 -12.30
N ALA A 451 -10.51 -15.53 -11.50
CA ALA A 451 -9.38 -14.90 -10.81
C ALA A 451 -8.68 -15.84 -9.83
N ILE A 452 -9.43 -16.69 -9.10
CA ILE A 452 -8.84 -17.74 -8.26
C ILE A 452 -8.04 -18.76 -9.10
N SER A 453 -8.55 -19.12 -10.28
CA SER A 453 -7.82 -20.03 -11.19
C SER A 453 -6.53 -19.39 -11.70
N GLU A 454 -6.53 -18.09 -11.97
CA GLU A 454 -5.35 -17.32 -12.38
C GLU A 454 -4.30 -17.26 -11.26
N LEU A 455 -4.70 -17.06 -10.00
CA LEU A 455 -3.80 -17.14 -8.85
C LEU A 455 -3.13 -18.51 -8.71
N ASN A 456 -3.90 -19.60 -8.87
CA ASN A 456 -3.36 -20.96 -8.83
C ASN A 456 -2.36 -21.25 -9.97
N GLN A 457 -2.62 -20.72 -11.15
CA GLN A 457 -1.70 -20.83 -12.30
C GLN A 457 -0.43 -20.03 -12.01
N HIS A 458 -0.55 -18.78 -11.58
CA HIS A 458 0.56 -17.90 -11.23
C HIS A 458 1.49 -18.57 -10.20
N ALA A 459 0.96 -19.15 -9.12
CA ALA A 459 1.77 -19.84 -8.12
C ALA A 459 2.64 -20.95 -8.72
N SER A 460 2.06 -21.78 -9.60
CA SER A 460 2.79 -22.88 -10.25
C SER A 460 3.85 -22.38 -11.23
N GLU A 461 3.54 -21.32 -11.98
CA GLU A 461 4.46 -20.72 -12.95
C GLU A 461 5.63 -20.03 -12.25
N ARG A 462 5.38 -19.33 -11.13
CA ARG A 462 6.43 -18.65 -10.38
C ARG A 462 7.40 -19.61 -9.72
N ALA A 463 6.91 -20.66 -9.04
CA ALA A 463 7.79 -21.70 -8.50
C ALA A 463 8.69 -22.31 -9.58
N SER A 464 8.10 -22.66 -10.73
CA SER A 464 8.87 -23.21 -11.87
C SER A 464 9.88 -22.21 -12.44
N ALA A 465 9.57 -20.92 -12.45
CA ALA A 465 10.49 -19.87 -12.90
C ALA A 465 11.68 -19.72 -11.96
N VAL A 466 11.43 -19.73 -10.64
CA VAL A 466 12.50 -19.65 -9.63
C VAL A 466 13.40 -20.89 -9.70
N ASP A 467 12.83 -22.11 -9.75
CA ASP A 467 13.61 -23.34 -9.94
C ASP A 467 14.53 -23.25 -11.16
N SER A 468 13.98 -22.78 -12.30
CA SER A 468 14.75 -22.65 -13.55
C SER A 468 15.82 -21.55 -13.50
N TYR A 469 15.65 -20.55 -12.66
CA TYR A 469 16.63 -19.49 -12.44
C TYR A 469 17.79 -19.97 -11.55
N LEU A 470 17.49 -20.79 -10.54
CA LEU A 470 18.48 -21.31 -9.58
C LEU A 470 19.32 -22.49 -10.14
N ASP A 471 18.83 -23.21 -11.18
CA ASP A 471 19.53 -24.32 -11.88
C ASP A 471 20.69 -23.81 -12.78
#